data_0264501dd47d1c3b961c1b90080cfc0e
#
_entry.id   0264501dd47d1c3b961c1b90080cfc0e
#
_cell.length_a   1.000
_cell.length_b   1.000
_cell.length_c   1.000
_cell.angle_alpha   90.00
_cell.angle_beta   90.00
_cell.angle_gamma   90.00
#
_symmetry.space_group_name_H-M   'P 1'
#
loop_
_entity.id
_entity.type
_entity.pdbx_description
1 polymer ?
#
loop_
_entity_poly.entity_id
_entity_poly.type
_entity_poly.pdbx_seq_one_letter_code
_entity_poly.pdbx_strand_id
1 'polypeptide(L)'
;MEKIFGRKLLSEKKDDNSSRTPSGYQITQDDIKKVNLYNKGVNKMAEEKFEDAIRCFDLSLRIDPFFVDALIKKGYSHFHLNQYNLAVAIFDKVLEIDISNPEVWNMKGLVFYKSKNYEKAIECCEKAIDFNPNDSMAWYNYACYMTLDGRATKGMEALKKSIELDIANAKKAVKDRDFINARMEEDYKRIIEVVILESVRQGNDHLGKIIWVTGLDREEIKEATTRLANKGLLIKHVKKTFSGQDEQYELTKELISKIGVEKRNSQSKSLENKKEVFFSTQQLKDISTILYEASEAAERGDLNSLVQNIDKLLNPILHGTLILDNFFEEHRELRLFNSRLRERGQEYLNLNKEEISKFMLDLDKKIRG
;
A
#
# COMPACT_ATOMS: atom_id res chain seq x y z
N MET A 1 3.68 -0.67 -0.78
CA MET A 1 4.94 -0.11 -1.33
C MET A 1 4.86 1.38 -1.72
N GLU A 2 3.69 2.03 -1.70
CA GLU A 2 3.50 3.40 -2.24
C GLU A 2 3.67 4.55 -1.23
N LYS A 3 3.78 4.30 0.06
CA LYS A 3 3.94 5.38 1.07
C LYS A 3 5.37 5.95 1.23
N ILE A 4 6.35 5.44 0.50
CA ILE A 4 7.77 5.83 0.61
C ILE A 4 8.16 6.96 -0.36
N PHE A 5 7.28 7.35 -1.31
CA PHE A 5 7.66 8.25 -2.41
C PHE A 5 7.20 9.71 -2.30
N GLY A 6 6.71 10.15 -1.16
CA GLY A 6 6.01 11.43 -1.01
C GLY A 6 6.80 12.59 -0.42
N ARG A 7 7.85 13.09 -1.04
CA ARG A 7 8.22 14.50 -0.96
C ARG A 7 8.60 15.02 -2.35
N LYS A 8 7.62 15.64 -3.00
CA LYS A 8 7.80 16.37 -4.25
C LYS A 8 8.53 17.68 -3.93
N LEU A 9 9.78 17.80 -4.34
CA LEU A 9 10.51 19.04 -4.33
C LEU A 9 10.52 19.64 -5.75
N LEU A 10 9.78 20.75 -5.87
CA LEU A 10 9.88 21.81 -6.88
C LEU A 10 9.67 21.42 -8.35
N SER A 11 8.48 21.75 -8.85
CA SER A 11 8.19 21.95 -10.27
C SER A 11 8.83 23.26 -10.75
N GLU A 12 9.43 23.21 -11.94
CA GLU A 12 10.03 24.35 -12.63
C GLU A 12 9.11 25.57 -12.73
N LYS A 13 9.56 26.70 -12.20
CA LYS A 13 9.26 28.03 -12.75
C LYS A 13 10.58 28.73 -13.00
N LYS A 14 10.84 28.98 -14.27
CA LYS A 14 11.76 30.03 -14.67
C LYS A 14 11.11 31.34 -14.25
N ASP A 15 11.67 32.02 -13.28
CA ASP A 15 11.67 33.46 -13.15
C ASP A 15 12.72 33.84 -12.10
N ASP A 16 13.56 34.78 -12.51
CA ASP A 16 14.61 35.45 -11.77
C ASP A 16 14.03 36.07 -10.50
N ASN A 17 14.23 35.42 -9.35
CA ASN A 17 14.37 36.08 -8.05
C ASN A 17 14.74 35.04 -6.99
N SER A 18 15.79 35.31 -6.24
CA SER A 18 16.32 34.54 -5.14
C SER A 18 15.21 34.09 -4.17
N SER A 19 14.76 32.83 -4.26
CA SER A 19 13.84 32.24 -3.29
C SER A 19 14.60 31.93 -2.00
N ARG A 20 14.46 32.78 -0.99
CA ARG A 20 14.95 32.53 0.37
C ARG A 20 14.01 31.53 1.05
N THR A 21 14.57 30.44 1.58
CA THR A 21 13.86 29.58 2.53
C THR A 21 13.64 30.34 3.84
N PRO A 22 12.70 29.94 4.73
CA PRO A 22 12.50 30.57 6.03
C PRO A 22 13.76 30.65 6.92
N SER A 23 14.78 29.85 6.63
CA SER A 23 16.09 29.84 7.31
C SER A 23 17.15 30.74 6.69
N GLY A 24 16.84 31.50 5.61
CA GLY A 24 17.80 32.38 4.93
C GLY A 24 18.82 31.66 4.04
N TYR A 25 18.69 30.35 3.82
CA TYR A 25 19.57 29.57 2.95
C TYR A 25 19.29 29.91 1.48
N GLN A 26 20.35 30.27 0.72
CA GLN A 26 20.27 30.49 -0.74
C GLN A 26 20.48 29.15 -1.46
N ILE A 27 19.49 28.70 -2.23
CA ILE A 27 19.61 27.51 -3.07
C ILE A 27 20.65 27.78 -4.16
N THR A 28 21.70 26.96 -4.19
CA THR A 28 22.77 27.06 -5.17
C THR A 28 22.43 26.30 -6.46
N GLN A 29 23.15 26.59 -7.56
CA GLN A 29 23.06 25.81 -8.80
C GLN A 29 23.43 24.33 -8.59
N ASP A 30 24.33 24.03 -7.65
CA ASP A 30 24.72 22.69 -7.30
C ASP A 30 23.62 21.96 -6.53
N ASP A 31 22.85 22.65 -5.67
CA ASP A 31 21.68 22.06 -5.01
C ASP A 31 20.60 21.67 -6.01
N ILE A 32 20.32 22.53 -7.00
CA ILE A 32 19.38 22.24 -8.08
C ILE A 32 19.86 21.04 -8.90
N LYS A 33 21.14 21.03 -9.28
CA LYS A 33 21.74 19.95 -10.08
C LYS A 33 21.73 18.62 -9.33
N LYS A 34 22.08 18.63 -8.05
CA LYS A 34 22.03 17.45 -7.14
C LYS A 34 20.64 16.83 -7.12
N VAL A 35 19.60 17.65 -6.88
CA VAL A 35 18.20 17.19 -6.81
C VAL A 35 17.70 16.70 -8.17
N ASN A 36 18.05 17.36 -9.27
CA ASN A 36 17.67 16.91 -10.62
C ASN A 36 18.28 15.55 -10.98
N LEU A 37 19.55 15.32 -10.60
CA LEU A 37 20.21 14.01 -10.78
C LEU A 37 19.56 12.93 -9.93
N TYR A 38 19.21 13.22 -8.68
CA TYR A 38 18.48 12.33 -7.79
C TYR A 38 17.11 11.97 -8.41
N ASN A 39 16.30 12.94 -8.81
CA ASN A 39 14.99 12.70 -9.43
C ASN A 39 15.08 11.87 -10.71
N LYS A 40 16.12 12.11 -11.53
CA LYS A 40 16.39 11.27 -12.71
C LYS A 40 16.68 9.83 -12.31
N GLY A 41 17.44 9.61 -11.22
CA GLY A 41 17.69 8.28 -10.68
C GLY A 41 16.41 7.59 -10.20
N VAL A 42 15.54 8.31 -9.48
CA VAL A 42 14.24 7.79 -9.03
C VAL A 42 13.36 7.38 -10.23
N ASN A 43 13.33 8.18 -11.29
CA ASN A 43 12.61 7.82 -12.51
C ASN A 43 13.18 6.55 -13.16
N LYS A 44 14.51 6.37 -13.15
CA LYS A 44 15.14 5.13 -13.64
C LYS A 44 14.81 3.91 -12.78
N MET A 45 14.66 4.07 -11.47
CA MET A 45 14.16 2.99 -10.59
C MET A 45 12.73 2.62 -10.94
N ALA A 46 11.86 3.60 -11.22
CA ALA A 46 10.47 3.32 -11.62
C ALA A 46 10.38 2.59 -12.98
N GLU A 47 11.38 2.77 -13.85
CA GLU A 47 11.55 2.00 -15.09
C GLU A 47 12.27 0.65 -14.86
N GLU A 48 12.55 0.25 -13.61
CA GLU A 48 13.33 -0.93 -13.21
C GLU A 48 14.77 -0.96 -13.78
N LYS A 49 15.30 0.19 -14.21
CA LYS A 49 16.68 0.36 -14.75
C LYS A 49 17.62 0.73 -13.60
N PHE A 50 17.89 -0.23 -12.72
CA PHE A 50 18.60 0.01 -11.46
C PHE A 50 20.06 0.42 -11.67
N GLU A 51 20.77 -0.09 -12.68
CA GLU A 51 22.13 0.32 -13.01
C GLU A 51 22.21 1.80 -13.44
N ASP A 52 21.24 2.24 -14.27
CA ASP A 52 21.16 3.64 -14.69
C ASP A 52 20.78 4.56 -13.52
N ALA A 53 19.89 4.07 -12.62
CA ALA A 53 19.55 4.76 -11.39
C ALA A 53 20.80 4.98 -10.51
N ILE A 54 21.61 3.94 -10.31
CA ILE A 54 22.87 4.03 -9.56
C ILE A 54 23.80 5.08 -10.14
N ARG A 55 23.97 5.13 -11.47
CA ARG A 55 24.80 6.16 -12.12
C ARG A 55 24.28 7.57 -11.82
N CYS A 56 22.96 7.77 -11.84
CA CYS A 56 22.37 9.06 -11.52
C CYS A 56 22.58 9.45 -10.05
N PHE A 57 22.43 8.49 -9.12
CA PHE A 57 22.70 8.72 -7.70
C PHE A 57 24.20 8.98 -7.45
N ASP A 58 25.09 8.29 -8.13
CA ASP A 58 26.53 8.54 -8.04
C ASP A 58 26.88 9.97 -8.47
N LEU A 59 26.27 10.48 -9.54
CA LEU A 59 26.47 11.84 -9.98
C LEU A 59 25.91 12.85 -8.98
N SER A 60 24.79 12.57 -8.36
CA SER A 60 24.20 13.38 -7.29
C SER A 60 25.10 13.40 -6.06
N LEU A 61 25.64 12.22 -5.65
CA LEU A 61 26.53 12.04 -4.51
C LEU A 61 27.95 12.63 -4.74
N ARG A 62 28.37 12.85 -5.98
CA ARG A 62 29.61 13.61 -6.25
C ARG A 62 29.46 15.09 -5.90
N ILE A 63 28.25 15.64 -5.97
CA ILE A 63 27.96 17.02 -5.59
C ILE A 63 27.82 17.10 -4.07
N ASP A 64 27.07 16.17 -3.47
CA ASP A 64 26.86 16.11 -2.03
C ASP A 64 26.99 14.65 -1.54
N PRO A 65 28.17 14.27 -1.01
CA PRO A 65 28.44 12.92 -0.53
C PRO A 65 27.56 12.45 0.64
N PHE A 66 26.92 13.40 1.34
CA PHE A 66 26.05 13.16 2.49
C PHE A 66 24.57 13.28 2.16
N PHE A 67 24.20 13.30 0.88
CA PHE A 67 22.81 13.32 0.46
C PHE A 67 22.13 11.99 0.78
N VAL A 68 21.53 11.91 1.98
CA VAL A 68 20.95 10.69 2.58
C VAL A 68 19.94 10.03 1.66
N ASP A 69 19.01 10.80 1.06
CA ASP A 69 18.00 10.24 0.16
C ASP A 69 18.64 9.52 -1.05
N ALA A 70 19.70 10.08 -1.62
CA ALA A 70 20.40 9.47 -2.74
C ALA A 70 21.15 8.19 -2.32
N LEU A 71 21.74 8.18 -1.12
CA LEU A 71 22.37 6.98 -0.55
C LEU A 71 21.33 5.87 -0.33
N ILE A 72 20.19 6.17 0.27
CA ILE A 72 19.12 5.19 0.50
C ILE A 72 18.64 4.60 -0.84
N LYS A 73 18.33 5.43 -1.83
CA LYS A 73 17.86 4.94 -3.14
C LYS A 73 18.94 4.17 -3.91
N LYS A 74 20.21 4.55 -3.76
CA LYS A 74 21.34 3.79 -4.31
C LYS A 74 21.46 2.42 -3.63
N GLY A 75 21.37 2.34 -2.30
CA GLY A 75 21.37 1.08 -1.56
C GLY A 75 20.22 0.17 -1.98
N TYR A 76 19.03 0.74 -2.13
CA TYR A 76 17.85 0.04 -2.64
C TYR A 76 18.04 -0.49 -4.07
N SER A 77 18.68 0.30 -4.96
CA SER A 77 18.97 -0.14 -6.32
C SER A 77 19.94 -1.32 -6.35
N HIS A 78 21.00 -1.30 -5.51
CA HIS A 78 21.90 -2.45 -5.35
C HIS A 78 21.18 -3.70 -4.80
N PHE A 79 20.23 -3.51 -3.86
CA PHE A 79 19.39 -4.60 -3.37
C PHE A 79 18.60 -5.28 -4.50
N HIS A 80 17.97 -4.52 -5.39
CA HIS A 80 17.22 -5.07 -6.53
C HIS A 80 18.10 -5.79 -7.54
N LEU A 81 19.37 -5.39 -7.65
CA LEU A 81 20.38 -6.10 -8.45
C LEU A 81 20.98 -7.31 -7.72
N ASN A 82 20.45 -7.70 -6.56
CA ASN A 82 20.99 -8.76 -5.69
C ASN A 82 22.44 -8.53 -5.24
N GLN A 83 22.91 -7.28 -5.30
CA GLN A 83 24.25 -6.87 -4.86
C GLN A 83 24.25 -6.55 -3.35
N TYR A 84 23.93 -7.56 -2.54
CA TYR A 84 23.60 -7.42 -1.11
C TYR A 84 24.72 -6.79 -0.30
N ASN A 85 25.98 -7.16 -0.54
CA ASN A 85 27.12 -6.58 0.18
C ASN A 85 27.27 -5.07 -0.06
N LEU A 86 27.03 -4.62 -1.31
CA LEU A 86 27.06 -3.20 -1.65
C LEU A 86 25.88 -2.45 -1.03
N ALA A 87 24.69 -3.05 -1.02
CA ALA A 87 23.52 -2.46 -0.38
C ALA A 87 23.77 -2.26 1.13
N VAL A 88 24.30 -3.27 1.85
CA VAL A 88 24.63 -3.16 3.27
C VAL A 88 25.65 -2.06 3.51
N ALA A 89 26.76 -2.02 2.74
CA ALA A 89 27.79 -1.00 2.91
C ALA A 89 27.27 0.44 2.70
N ILE A 90 26.27 0.61 1.81
CA ILE A 90 25.66 1.92 1.59
C ILE A 90 24.71 2.27 2.73
N PHE A 91 23.90 1.32 3.21
CA PHE A 91 23.04 1.53 4.37
C PHE A 91 23.86 1.81 5.64
N ASP A 92 25.02 1.18 5.82
CA ASP A 92 25.94 1.49 6.91
C ASP A 92 26.41 2.95 6.85
N LYS A 93 26.76 3.47 5.67
CA LYS A 93 27.08 4.90 5.51
C LYS A 93 25.92 5.83 5.88
N VAL A 94 24.68 5.45 5.58
CA VAL A 94 23.52 6.23 6.02
C VAL A 94 23.41 6.21 7.54
N LEU A 95 23.60 5.05 8.16
CA LEU A 95 23.52 4.89 9.61
C LEU A 95 24.69 5.56 10.36
N GLU A 96 25.85 5.78 9.71
CA GLU A 96 26.93 6.65 10.24
C GLU A 96 26.48 8.12 10.29
N ILE A 97 25.60 8.57 9.37
CA ILE A 97 25.07 9.93 9.35
C ILE A 97 23.88 10.07 10.31
N ASP A 98 22.97 9.12 10.28
CA ASP A 98 21.75 9.08 11.11
C ASP A 98 21.49 7.65 11.60
N ILE A 99 22.04 7.33 12.76
CA ILE A 99 21.89 6.01 13.40
C ILE A 99 20.43 5.72 13.79
N SER A 100 19.63 6.77 13.97
CA SER A 100 18.23 6.66 14.40
C SER A 100 17.23 6.43 13.28
N ASN A 101 17.68 6.25 12.05
CA ASN A 101 16.83 6.08 10.88
C ASN A 101 16.19 4.68 10.82
N PRO A 102 14.89 4.52 11.19
CA PRO A 102 14.26 3.20 11.27
C PRO A 102 14.03 2.58 9.88
N GLU A 103 13.82 3.41 8.83
CA GLU A 103 13.66 2.92 7.46
C GLU A 103 14.92 2.20 6.98
N VAL A 104 16.09 2.78 7.26
CA VAL A 104 17.36 2.20 6.82
C VAL A 104 17.71 0.92 7.61
N TRP A 105 17.40 0.87 8.89
CA TRP A 105 17.52 -0.36 9.68
C TRP A 105 16.63 -1.46 9.12
N ASN A 106 15.37 -1.15 8.79
CA ASN A 106 14.43 -2.11 8.21
C ASN A 106 14.91 -2.60 6.83
N MET A 107 15.39 -1.68 5.96
CA MET A 107 15.96 -2.04 4.66
C MET A 107 17.20 -2.95 4.78
N LYS A 108 18.08 -2.67 5.72
CA LYS A 108 19.24 -3.51 6.00
C LYS A 108 18.83 -4.90 6.49
N GLY A 109 17.79 -4.98 7.33
CA GLY A 109 17.16 -6.24 7.74
C GLY A 109 16.65 -7.05 6.55
N LEU A 110 16.00 -6.40 5.60
CA LEU A 110 15.51 -7.04 4.37
C LEU A 110 16.65 -7.59 3.49
N VAL A 111 17.79 -6.90 3.45
CA VAL A 111 18.99 -7.41 2.74
C VAL A 111 19.50 -8.68 3.39
N PHE A 112 19.61 -8.71 4.72
CA PHE A 112 20.05 -9.91 5.45
C PHE A 112 19.04 -11.06 5.31
N TYR A 113 17.74 -10.78 5.33
CA TYR A 113 16.71 -11.77 5.06
C TYR A 113 16.88 -12.42 3.67
N LYS A 114 17.09 -11.62 2.62
CA LYS A 114 17.34 -12.14 1.26
C LYS A 114 18.62 -12.97 1.18
N SER A 115 19.61 -12.67 2.02
CA SER A 115 20.85 -13.44 2.17
C SER A 115 20.69 -14.64 3.11
N LYS A 116 19.46 -14.91 3.62
CA LYS A 116 19.14 -15.96 4.60
C LYS A 116 19.90 -15.84 5.93
N ASN A 117 20.41 -14.66 6.26
CA ASN A 117 21.01 -14.38 7.55
C ASN A 117 19.95 -13.80 8.48
N TYR A 118 19.10 -14.69 9.01
CA TYR A 118 17.94 -14.28 9.80
C TYR A 118 18.32 -13.64 11.12
N GLU A 119 19.41 -14.07 11.74
CA GLU A 119 19.91 -13.47 12.99
C GLU A 119 20.21 -11.97 12.82
N LYS A 120 21.02 -11.60 11.81
CA LYS A 120 21.29 -10.18 11.52
C LYS A 120 20.04 -9.41 11.03
N ALA A 121 19.14 -10.09 10.34
CA ALA A 121 17.87 -9.48 9.94
C ALA A 121 17.01 -9.12 11.16
N ILE A 122 16.97 -10.00 12.17
CA ILE A 122 16.30 -9.79 13.45
C ILE A 122 16.91 -8.59 14.18
N GLU A 123 18.23 -8.55 14.36
CA GLU A 123 18.94 -7.42 15.01
C GLU A 123 18.60 -6.07 14.36
N CYS A 124 18.56 -6.03 13.02
CA CYS A 124 18.19 -4.83 12.29
C CYS A 124 16.75 -4.41 12.54
N CYS A 125 15.80 -5.37 12.55
CA CYS A 125 14.41 -5.07 12.85
C CYS A 125 14.21 -4.60 14.29
N GLU A 126 14.93 -5.16 15.25
CA GLU A 126 14.92 -4.69 16.64
C GLU A 126 15.31 -3.22 16.72
N LYS A 127 16.39 -2.81 16.03
CA LYS A 127 16.77 -1.40 15.94
C LYS A 127 15.71 -0.54 15.27
N ALA A 128 15.11 -1.01 14.17
CA ALA A 128 14.02 -0.28 13.51
C ALA A 128 12.82 -0.07 14.45
N ILE A 129 12.45 -1.10 15.22
CA ILE A 129 11.35 -1.05 16.20
C ILE A 129 11.71 -0.16 17.39
N ASP A 130 12.95 -0.20 17.89
CA ASP A 130 13.42 0.67 18.99
C ASP A 130 13.25 2.15 18.62
N PHE A 131 13.57 2.54 17.38
CA PHE A 131 13.45 3.92 16.90
C PHE A 131 12.02 4.28 16.46
N ASN A 132 11.23 3.33 15.96
CA ASN A 132 9.82 3.52 15.59
C ASN A 132 8.95 2.32 16.00
N PRO A 133 8.48 2.27 17.26
CA PRO A 133 7.65 1.18 17.77
C PRO A 133 6.28 1.04 17.10
N ASN A 134 5.83 2.06 16.35
CA ASN A 134 4.55 2.07 15.65
C ASN A 134 4.65 1.68 14.17
N ASP A 135 5.83 1.26 13.69
CA ASP A 135 5.97 0.75 12.33
C ASP A 135 5.44 -0.69 12.24
N SER A 136 4.23 -0.83 11.72
CA SER A 136 3.59 -2.14 11.54
C SER A 136 4.38 -3.07 10.61
N MET A 137 5.12 -2.51 9.63
CA MET A 137 5.93 -3.28 8.70
C MET A 137 7.23 -3.78 9.33
N ALA A 138 7.85 -3.00 10.22
CA ALA A 138 9.02 -3.45 10.98
C ALA A 138 8.65 -4.65 11.88
N TRP A 139 7.51 -4.57 12.58
CA TRP A 139 6.97 -5.69 13.35
C TRP A 139 6.63 -6.90 12.48
N TYR A 140 6.07 -6.69 11.28
CA TYR A 140 5.79 -7.77 10.35
C TYR A 140 7.05 -8.49 9.89
N ASN A 141 8.06 -7.73 9.47
CA ASN A 141 9.33 -8.27 9.03
C ASN A 141 10.04 -9.02 10.17
N TYR A 142 10.02 -8.45 11.36
CA TYR A 142 10.55 -9.11 12.56
C TYR A 142 9.87 -10.45 12.83
N ALA A 143 8.53 -10.50 12.69
CA ALA A 143 7.77 -11.74 12.83
C ALA A 143 8.17 -12.82 11.80
N CYS A 144 8.34 -12.42 10.52
CA CYS A 144 8.83 -13.32 9.47
C CYS A 144 10.21 -13.89 9.82
N TYR A 145 11.14 -13.01 10.18
CA TYR A 145 12.53 -13.42 10.45
C TYR A 145 12.63 -14.31 11.68
N MET A 146 11.91 -14.00 12.76
CA MET A 146 11.82 -14.85 13.95
C MET A 146 11.25 -16.24 13.64
N THR A 147 10.20 -16.31 12.79
CA THR A 147 9.59 -17.59 12.41
C THR A 147 10.55 -18.43 11.56
N LEU A 148 11.25 -17.82 10.63
CA LEU A 148 12.25 -18.49 9.78
C LEU A 148 13.49 -18.91 10.52
N ASP A 149 13.84 -18.20 11.62
CA ASP A 149 14.93 -18.55 12.52
C ASP A 149 14.56 -19.66 13.54
N GLY A 150 13.34 -20.21 13.43
CA GLY A 150 12.86 -21.26 14.32
C GLY A 150 12.25 -20.79 15.64
N ARG A 151 12.13 -19.49 15.85
CA ARG A 151 11.54 -18.85 17.05
C ARG A 151 10.06 -18.51 16.82
N ALA A 152 9.26 -19.51 16.37
CA ALA A 152 7.90 -19.30 15.90
C ALA A 152 6.99 -18.60 16.92
N THR A 153 7.05 -18.95 18.22
CA THR A 153 6.22 -18.33 19.26
C THR A 153 6.46 -16.82 19.35
N LYS A 154 7.75 -16.38 19.40
CA LYS A 154 8.09 -14.95 19.38
C LYS A 154 7.68 -14.28 18.07
N GLY A 155 7.83 -14.99 16.95
CA GLY A 155 7.33 -14.55 15.66
C GLY A 155 5.83 -14.26 15.67
N MET A 156 5.03 -15.10 16.31
CA MET A 156 3.58 -14.90 16.44
C MET A 156 3.21 -13.73 17.35
N GLU A 157 3.93 -13.52 18.46
CA GLU A 157 3.76 -12.33 19.31
C GLU A 157 4.03 -11.03 18.52
N ALA A 158 5.11 -11.01 17.74
CA ALA A 158 5.44 -9.88 16.88
C ALA A 158 4.40 -9.67 15.77
N LEU A 159 3.91 -10.76 15.15
CA LEU A 159 2.87 -10.68 14.13
C LEU A 159 1.56 -10.13 14.71
N LYS A 160 1.19 -10.55 15.92
CA LYS A 160 0.05 -9.98 16.64
C LYS A 160 0.21 -8.47 16.81
N LYS A 161 1.40 -8.00 17.22
CA LYS A 161 1.69 -6.57 17.35
C LYS A 161 1.58 -5.83 16.02
N SER A 162 2.09 -6.41 14.95
CA SER A 162 1.96 -5.87 13.59
C SER A 162 0.49 -5.71 13.17
N ILE A 163 -0.36 -6.71 13.48
CA ILE A 163 -1.80 -6.71 13.16
C ILE A 163 -2.56 -5.70 14.03
N GLU A 164 -2.20 -5.51 15.28
CA GLU A 164 -2.76 -4.46 16.15
C GLU A 164 -2.51 -3.06 15.58
N LEU A 165 -1.36 -2.85 14.95
CA LEU A 165 -0.99 -1.58 14.32
C LEU A 165 -1.64 -1.41 12.93
N ASP A 166 -1.74 -2.50 12.16
CA ASP A 166 -2.38 -2.52 10.83
C ASP A 166 -3.01 -3.88 10.57
N ILE A 167 -4.35 -3.94 10.62
CA ILE A 167 -5.14 -5.16 10.39
C ILE A 167 -4.89 -5.79 9.02
N ALA A 168 -4.47 -5.02 8.01
CA ALA A 168 -4.15 -5.55 6.67
C ALA A 168 -3.01 -6.58 6.71
N ASN A 169 -2.14 -6.53 7.72
CA ASN A 169 -1.05 -7.49 7.90
C ASN A 169 -1.55 -8.90 8.24
N ALA A 170 -2.75 -9.05 8.83
CA ALA A 170 -3.36 -10.36 9.03
C ALA A 170 -3.61 -11.07 7.69
N LYS A 171 -4.23 -10.37 6.73
CA LYS A 171 -4.51 -10.91 5.39
C LYS A 171 -3.22 -11.18 4.60
N LYS A 172 -2.17 -10.39 4.81
CA LYS A 172 -0.85 -10.62 4.22
C LYS A 172 -0.22 -11.89 4.80
N ALA A 173 -0.26 -12.06 6.13
CA ALA A 173 0.37 -13.17 6.84
C ALA A 173 -0.19 -14.54 6.43
N VAL A 174 -1.51 -14.67 6.22
CA VAL A 174 -2.10 -15.96 5.83
C VAL A 174 -1.68 -16.42 4.43
N LYS A 175 -1.18 -15.51 3.59
CA LYS A 175 -0.66 -15.80 2.25
C LYS A 175 0.86 -15.93 2.21
N ASP A 176 1.53 -15.52 3.27
CA ASP A 176 2.99 -15.45 3.31
C ASP A 176 3.58 -16.81 3.69
N ARG A 177 4.50 -17.30 2.84
CA ARG A 177 5.16 -18.60 3.04
C ARG A 177 6.11 -18.60 4.22
N ASP A 178 6.55 -17.44 4.68
CA ASP A 178 7.47 -17.33 5.81
C ASP A 178 6.82 -17.84 7.11
N PHE A 179 5.48 -17.84 7.17
CA PHE A 179 4.72 -18.38 8.32
C PHE A 179 4.28 -19.84 8.18
N ILE A 180 4.73 -20.57 7.15
CA ILE A 180 4.28 -21.96 6.93
C ILE A 180 4.57 -22.87 8.12
N ASN A 181 5.71 -22.67 8.80
CA ASN A 181 6.11 -23.43 9.96
C ASN A 181 5.33 -23.04 11.23
N ALA A 182 4.67 -21.89 11.24
CA ALA A 182 3.85 -21.42 12.34
C ALA A 182 2.36 -21.76 12.21
N ARG A 183 1.93 -22.39 11.11
CA ARG A 183 0.50 -22.70 10.85
C ARG A 183 -0.15 -23.59 11.90
N MET A 184 0.63 -24.42 12.59
CA MET A 184 0.15 -25.29 13.67
C MET A 184 0.02 -24.57 15.01
N GLU A 185 0.63 -23.40 15.17
CA GLU A 185 0.55 -22.59 16.38
C GLU A 185 -0.87 -22.06 16.61
N GLU A 186 -1.33 -22.10 17.87
CA GLU A 186 -2.66 -21.61 18.24
C GLU A 186 -2.84 -20.11 17.92
N ASP A 187 -1.80 -19.31 18.05
CA ASP A 187 -1.86 -17.88 17.74
C ASP A 187 -1.99 -17.65 16.23
N TYR A 188 -1.39 -18.47 15.37
CA TYR A 188 -1.62 -18.39 13.93
C TYR A 188 -3.06 -18.79 13.57
N LYS A 189 -3.63 -19.82 14.20
CA LYS A 189 -5.04 -20.21 14.02
C LYS A 189 -5.99 -19.07 14.41
N ARG A 190 -5.65 -18.29 15.45
CA ARG A 190 -6.43 -17.09 15.83
C ARG A 190 -6.33 -15.99 14.78
N ILE A 191 -5.18 -15.83 14.11
CA ILE A 191 -5.03 -14.88 13.01
C ILE A 191 -5.94 -15.29 11.85
N ILE A 192 -6.00 -16.56 11.48
CA ILE A 192 -6.94 -17.08 10.47
C ILE A 192 -8.39 -16.72 10.85
N GLU A 193 -8.78 -16.93 12.12
CA GLU A 193 -10.10 -16.58 12.62
C GLU A 193 -10.41 -15.08 12.43
N VAL A 194 -9.46 -14.19 12.76
CA VAL A 194 -9.60 -12.73 12.56
C VAL A 194 -9.78 -12.39 11.08
N VAL A 195 -8.99 -13.00 10.21
CA VAL A 195 -9.09 -12.77 8.74
C VAL A 195 -10.45 -13.21 8.20
N ILE A 196 -10.99 -14.33 8.68
CA ILE A 196 -12.32 -14.83 8.28
C ILE A 196 -13.43 -13.90 8.81
N LEU A 197 -13.38 -13.50 10.08
CA LEU A 197 -14.38 -12.59 10.66
C LEU A 197 -14.38 -11.25 9.89
N GLU A 198 -13.22 -10.71 9.59
CA GLU A 198 -13.09 -9.46 8.83
C GLU A 198 -13.60 -9.64 7.39
N SER A 199 -13.34 -10.79 6.75
CA SER A 199 -13.86 -11.10 5.43
C SER A 199 -15.40 -11.14 5.42
N VAL A 200 -16.01 -11.81 6.39
CA VAL A 200 -17.48 -11.87 6.55
C VAL A 200 -18.05 -10.49 6.87
N ARG A 201 -17.37 -9.69 7.69
CA ARG A 201 -17.76 -8.31 7.99
C ARG A 201 -17.80 -7.42 6.73
N GLN A 202 -16.92 -7.70 5.77
CA GLN A 202 -16.85 -7.01 4.47
C GLN A 202 -17.85 -7.55 3.43
N GLY A 203 -18.74 -8.47 3.80
CA GLY A 203 -19.77 -9.04 2.92
C GLY A 203 -19.33 -10.26 2.11
N ASN A 204 -18.14 -10.83 2.42
CA ASN A 204 -17.71 -12.09 1.82
C ASN A 204 -18.22 -13.26 2.67
N ASP A 205 -19.49 -13.54 2.58
CA ASP A 205 -20.26 -14.41 3.45
C ASP A 205 -20.37 -15.87 2.98
N HIS A 206 -19.90 -16.20 1.79
CA HIS A 206 -19.90 -17.55 1.23
C HIS A 206 -18.51 -18.15 1.22
N LEU A 207 -18.42 -19.48 1.46
CA LEU A 207 -17.15 -20.21 1.48
C LEU A 207 -16.27 -19.91 0.25
N GLY A 208 -16.84 -19.91 -0.95
CA GLY A 208 -16.11 -19.62 -2.19
C GLY A 208 -15.54 -18.20 -2.24
N LYS A 209 -16.29 -17.19 -1.74
CA LYS A 209 -15.82 -15.81 -1.66
C LYS A 209 -14.68 -15.67 -0.63
N ILE A 210 -14.81 -16.33 0.53
CA ILE A 210 -13.79 -16.31 1.58
C ILE A 210 -12.49 -16.92 1.05
N ILE A 211 -12.54 -18.09 0.37
CA ILE A 211 -11.38 -18.72 -0.28
C ILE A 211 -10.70 -17.73 -1.23
N TRP A 212 -11.48 -17.11 -2.11
CA TRP A 212 -10.96 -16.19 -3.13
C TRP A 212 -10.29 -14.95 -2.53
N VAL A 213 -10.92 -14.35 -1.51
CA VAL A 213 -10.40 -13.12 -0.89
C VAL A 213 -9.20 -13.39 0.01
N THR A 214 -9.24 -14.46 0.80
CA THR A 214 -8.20 -14.75 1.80
C THR A 214 -7.05 -15.56 1.21
N GLY A 215 -7.30 -16.40 0.22
CA GLY A 215 -6.33 -17.35 -0.32
C GLY A 215 -6.06 -18.55 0.60
N LEU A 216 -6.84 -18.72 1.67
CA LEU A 216 -6.82 -19.89 2.55
C LEU A 216 -7.41 -21.09 1.83
N ASP A 217 -6.99 -22.30 2.20
CA ASP A 217 -7.60 -23.50 1.68
C ASP A 217 -8.97 -23.79 2.34
N ARG A 218 -9.72 -24.69 1.71
CA ARG A 218 -11.09 -25.01 2.15
C ARG A 218 -11.14 -25.60 3.57
N GLU A 219 -10.18 -26.44 3.93
CA GLU A 219 -10.16 -27.13 5.21
C GLU A 219 -9.74 -26.17 6.33
N GLU A 220 -8.76 -25.29 6.09
CA GLU A 220 -8.39 -24.23 7.03
C GLU A 220 -9.60 -23.34 7.36
N ILE A 221 -10.39 -22.94 6.36
CA ILE A 221 -11.59 -22.11 6.56
C ILE A 221 -12.66 -22.87 7.32
N LYS A 222 -12.94 -24.14 6.98
CA LYS A 222 -13.94 -24.95 7.67
C LYS A 222 -13.58 -25.17 9.14
N GLU A 223 -12.32 -25.46 9.42
CA GLU A 223 -11.84 -25.64 10.79
C GLU A 223 -11.99 -24.34 11.59
N ALA A 224 -11.54 -23.22 11.05
CA ALA A 224 -11.63 -21.92 11.69
C ALA A 224 -13.08 -21.45 11.87
N THR A 225 -13.94 -21.62 10.86
CA THR A 225 -15.38 -21.27 10.99
C THR A 225 -16.10 -22.13 11.99
N THR A 226 -15.71 -23.39 12.14
CA THR A 226 -16.25 -24.29 13.18
C THR A 226 -15.83 -23.80 14.58
N ARG A 227 -14.56 -23.43 14.76
CA ARG A 227 -14.10 -22.83 16.03
C ARG A 227 -14.82 -21.52 16.35
N LEU A 228 -15.01 -20.66 15.35
CA LEU A 228 -15.73 -19.39 15.51
C LEU A 228 -17.21 -19.60 15.85
N ALA A 229 -17.87 -20.58 15.25
CA ALA A 229 -19.24 -20.94 15.56
C ALA A 229 -19.36 -21.46 16.99
N ASN A 230 -18.44 -22.34 17.44
CA ASN A 230 -18.40 -22.84 18.82
C ASN A 230 -18.14 -21.72 19.85
N LYS A 231 -17.43 -20.65 19.46
CA LYS A 231 -17.23 -19.45 20.28
C LYS A 231 -18.43 -18.50 20.25
N GLY A 232 -19.48 -18.79 19.50
CA GLY A 232 -20.65 -17.92 19.34
C GLY A 232 -20.36 -16.62 18.61
N LEU A 233 -19.33 -16.58 17.75
CA LEU A 233 -18.95 -15.38 16.99
C LEU A 233 -19.48 -15.39 15.57
N LEU A 234 -19.75 -16.59 15.03
CA LEU A 234 -20.22 -16.82 13.67
C LEU A 234 -21.42 -17.77 13.64
N ILE A 235 -22.36 -17.52 12.73
CA ILE A 235 -23.48 -18.43 12.44
C ILE A 235 -23.19 -19.05 11.08
N LYS A 236 -23.28 -20.39 11.00
CA LYS A 236 -23.11 -21.13 9.76
C LYS A 236 -24.47 -21.59 9.25
N HIS A 237 -24.80 -21.22 8.03
CA HIS A 237 -25.96 -21.69 7.27
C HIS A 237 -25.50 -22.65 6.18
N VAL A 238 -26.12 -23.81 6.10
CA VAL A 238 -25.83 -24.82 5.06
C VAL A 238 -27.06 -25.01 4.20
N LYS A 239 -26.95 -24.68 2.91
CA LYS A 239 -28.00 -24.92 1.90
C LYS A 239 -27.58 -26.08 1.01
N LYS A 240 -28.46 -27.07 0.82
CA LYS A 240 -28.25 -28.10 -0.20
C LYS A 240 -28.59 -27.50 -1.56
N THR A 241 -27.65 -27.56 -2.47
CA THR A 241 -27.78 -27.12 -3.88
C THR A 241 -27.66 -28.31 -4.81
N PHE A 242 -28.05 -28.17 -6.07
CA PHE A 242 -27.91 -29.22 -7.08
C PHE A 242 -26.44 -29.65 -7.29
N SER A 243 -25.50 -28.73 -7.05
CA SER A 243 -24.05 -28.94 -7.18
C SER A 243 -23.33 -29.35 -5.88
N GLY A 244 -24.09 -29.53 -4.77
CA GLY A 244 -23.53 -29.91 -3.47
C GLY A 244 -24.07 -29.07 -2.30
N GLN A 245 -23.24 -28.84 -1.31
CA GLN A 245 -23.56 -27.99 -0.16
C GLN A 245 -22.94 -26.61 -0.34
N ASP A 246 -23.78 -25.57 -0.25
CA ASP A 246 -23.34 -24.17 -0.17
C ASP A 246 -23.34 -23.74 1.30
N GLU A 247 -22.18 -23.23 1.75
CA GLU A 247 -21.97 -22.76 3.12
C GLU A 247 -21.94 -21.24 3.13
N GLN A 248 -22.85 -20.65 3.88
CA GLN A 248 -22.94 -19.22 4.11
C GLN A 248 -22.71 -18.92 5.59
N TYR A 249 -22.04 -17.81 5.87
CA TYR A 249 -21.62 -17.42 7.20
C TYR A 249 -22.13 -16.02 7.55
N GLU A 250 -22.56 -15.83 8.79
CA GLU A 250 -23.07 -14.55 9.30
C GLU A 250 -22.44 -14.26 10.66
N LEU A 251 -22.09 -13.00 10.93
CA LEU A 251 -21.63 -12.57 12.25
C LEU A 251 -22.80 -12.61 13.24
N THR A 252 -22.55 -13.06 14.49
CA THR A 252 -23.58 -13.04 15.51
C THR A 252 -23.95 -11.61 15.90
N LYS A 253 -25.22 -11.42 16.31
CA LYS A 253 -25.72 -10.10 16.77
C LYS A 253 -24.91 -9.56 17.95
N GLU A 254 -24.46 -10.45 18.83
CA GLU A 254 -23.62 -10.09 19.97
C GLU A 254 -22.26 -9.52 19.53
N LEU A 255 -21.60 -10.17 18.55
CA LEU A 255 -20.34 -9.67 17.98
C LEU A 255 -20.55 -8.33 17.27
N ILE A 256 -21.61 -8.20 16.47
CA ILE A 256 -21.94 -6.95 15.77
C ILE A 256 -22.18 -5.80 16.77
N SER A 257 -22.87 -6.08 17.89
CA SER A 257 -23.10 -5.06 18.93
C SER A 257 -21.81 -4.63 19.60
N LYS A 258 -20.90 -5.55 19.89
CA LYS A 258 -19.57 -5.26 20.48
C LYS A 258 -18.71 -4.45 19.52
N ILE A 259 -18.62 -4.82 18.26
CA ILE A 259 -17.89 -4.06 17.23
C ILE A 259 -18.53 -2.68 17.03
N GLY A 260 -19.85 -2.57 17.07
CA GLY A 260 -20.58 -1.30 16.95
C GLY A 260 -20.36 -0.36 18.15
N VAL A 261 -20.19 -0.90 19.36
CA VAL A 261 -19.87 -0.13 20.57
C VAL A 261 -18.41 0.37 20.51
N GLU A 262 -17.48 -0.45 20.07
CA GLU A 262 -16.08 -0.02 19.84
C GLU A 262 -15.99 1.05 18.76
N LYS A 263 -16.77 0.93 17.67
CA LYS A 263 -16.87 1.99 16.66
C LYS A 263 -17.38 3.32 17.22
N ARG A 264 -18.35 3.30 18.15
CA ARG A 264 -18.81 4.54 18.81
C ARG A 264 -17.77 5.12 19.77
N ASN A 265 -17.05 4.29 20.50
CA ASN A 265 -16.00 4.73 21.42
C ASN A 265 -14.68 5.09 20.69
N SER A 266 -14.35 4.44 19.59
CA SER A 266 -13.24 4.83 18.74
C SER A 266 -13.60 6.01 17.85
N GLN A 267 -14.86 6.16 17.41
CA GLN A 267 -15.32 7.37 16.73
C GLN A 267 -15.38 8.60 17.66
N SER A 268 -15.72 8.46 18.95
CA SER A 268 -15.66 9.58 19.87
C SER A 268 -14.21 9.99 20.25
N LYS A 269 -13.25 9.08 20.24
CA LYS A 269 -11.81 9.37 20.36
C LYS A 269 -11.11 9.68 19.05
N SER A 270 -11.62 9.18 17.90
CA SER A 270 -11.07 9.47 16.57
C SER A 270 -11.78 10.62 15.85
N LEU A 271 -12.93 11.09 16.34
CA LEU A 271 -13.58 12.32 15.87
C LEU A 271 -12.81 13.59 16.29
N GLU A 272 -11.93 13.50 17.30
CA GLU A 272 -10.96 14.57 17.56
C GLU A 272 -9.73 14.51 16.64
N ASN A 273 -9.48 13.38 15.90
CA ASN A 273 -8.34 13.20 15.00
C ASN A 273 -8.67 12.63 13.60
N LYS A 274 -9.93 12.37 13.26
CA LYS A 274 -10.33 12.33 11.85
C LYS A 274 -10.50 13.79 11.41
N LYS A 275 -9.45 14.35 10.86
CA LYS A 275 -9.63 15.26 9.75
C LYS A 275 -10.45 14.45 8.74
N GLU A 276 -11.76 14.69 8.65
CA GLU A 276 -12.48 14.47 7.41
C GLU A 276 -11.66 15.21 6.38
N VAL A 277 -11.00 14.44 5.51
CA VAL A 277 -10.24 15.04 4.43
C VAL A 277 -11.29 15.46 3.43
N PHE A 278 -11.87 16.60 3.71
CA PHE A 278 -12.63 17.35 2.72
C PHE A 278 -11.65 17.73 1.63
N PHE A 279 -11.97 17.35 0.39
CA PHE A 279 -11.29 17.94 -0.75
C PHE A 279 -11.34 19.44 -0.60
N SER A 280 -10.20 20.10 -0.78
CA SER A 280 -10.24 21.56 -0.90
C SER A 280 -11.16 21.89 -2.08
N THR A 281 -11.84 23.03 -2.00
CA THR A 281 -12.71 23.52 -3.09
C THR A 281 -11.99 23.53 -4.44
N GLN A 282 -10.66 23.71 -4.42
CA GLN A 282 -9.83 23.64 -5.62
C GLN A 282 -9.67 22.23 -6.15
N GLN A 283 -9.43 21.24 -5.28
CA GLN A 283 -9.32 19.82 -5.69
C GLN A 283 -10.61 19.31 -6.28
N LEU A 284 -11.77 19.66 -5.69
CA LEU A 284 -13.08 19.30 -6.26
C LEU A 284 -13.28 19.91 -7.65
N LYS A 285 -12.88 21.17 -7.86
CA LYS A 285 -12.96 21.82 -9.17
C LYS A 285 -12.05 21.12 -10.19
N ASP A 286 -10.82 20.77 -9.81
CA ASP A 286 -9.86 20.12 -10.69
C ASP A 286 -10.35 18.75 -11.14
N ILE A 287 -10.89 17.93 -10.19
CA ILE A 287 -11.46 16.62 -10.49
C ILE A 287 -12.69 16.75 -11.41
N SER A 288 -13.60 17.66 -11.08
CA SER A 288 -14.79 17.93 -11.90
C SER A 288 -14.44 18.36 -13.32
N THR A 289 -13.40 19.18 -13.47
CA THR A 289 -12.90 19.60 -14.78
C THR A 289 -12.40 18.40 -15.60
N ILE A 290 -11.58 17.52 -14.96
CA ILE A 290 -11.05 16.32 -15.63
C ILE A 290 -12.19 15.36 -16.01
N LEU A 291 -13.18 15.16 -15.15
CA LEU A 291 -14.35 14.30 -15.43
C LEU A 291 -15.19 14.86 -16.59
N TYR A 292 -15.39 16.16 -16.61
CA TYR A 292 -16.11 16.82 -17.71
C TYR A 292 -15.34 16.70 -19.04
N GLU A 293 -14.03 16.97 -19.05
CA GLU A 293 -13.19 16.79 -20.23
C GLU A 293 -13.16 15.35 -20.73
N ALA A 294 -13.16 14.37 -19.80
CA ALA A 294 -13.22 12.94 -20.14
C ALA A 294 -14.59 12.59 -20.78
N SER A 295 -15.69 13.12 -20.24
CA SER A 295 -17.03 12.96 -20.83
C SER A 295 -17.11 13.52 -22.24
N GLU A 296 -16.65 14.75 -22.46
CA GLU A 296 -16.62 15.37 -23.81
C GLU A 296 -15.71 14.62 -24.79
N ALA A 297 -14.55 14.12 -24.31
CA ALA A 297 -13.65 13.31 -25.13
C ALA A 297 -14.31 12.00 -25.56
N ALA A 298 -15.09 11.35 -24.68
CA ALA A 298 -15.86 10.16 -25.00
C ALA A 298 -16.92 10.45 -26.06
N GLU A 299 -17.70 11.53 -25.90
CA GLU A 299 -18.74 11.92 -26.86
C GLU A 299 -18.18 12.24 -28.25
N ARG A 300 -17.05 12.94 -28.32
CA ARG A 300 -16.36 13.26 -29.58
C ARG A 300 -15.64 12.05 -30.20
N GLY A 301 -15.50 10.94 -29.46
CA GLY A 301 -14.74 9.77 -29.91
C GLY A 301 -13.23 10.00 -29.92
N ASP A 302 -12.73 10.94 -29.09
CA ASP A 302 -11.30 11.22 -28.96
C ASP A 302 -10.64 10.27 -27.94
N LEU A 303 -10.13 9.15 -28.46
CA LEU A 303 -9.51 8.10 -27.65
C LEU A 303 -8.33 8.61 -26.83
N ASN A 304 -7.47 9.44 -27.43
CA ASN A 304 -6.22 9.88 -26.78
C ASN A 304 -6.52 10.80 -25.60
N SER A 305 -7.39 11.79 -25.80
CA SER A 305 -7.80 12.70 -24.73
C SER A 305 -8.57 11.97 -23.62
N LEU A 306 -9.43 11.00 -23.98
CA LEU A 306 -10.16 10.21 -23.00
C LEU A 306 -9.22 9.37 -22.12
N VAL A 307 -8.30 8.61 -22.71
CA VAL A 307 -7.34 7.77 -21.97
C VAL A 307 -6.46 8.65 -21.08
N GLN A 308 -5.97 9.79 -21.59
CA GLN A 308 -5.16 10.72 -20.82
C GLN A 308 -5.91 11.27 -19.59
N ASN A 309 -7.18 11.62 -19.73
CA ASN A 309 -7.99 12.13 -18.62
C ASN A 309 -8.32 11.02 -17.60
N ILE A 310 -8.62 9.81 -18.05
CA ILE A 310 -8.79 8.66 -17.15
C ILE A 310 -7.47 8.36 -16.38
N ASP A 311 -6.32 8.42 -17.04
CA ASP A 311 -5.01 8.23 -16.38
C ASP A 311 -4.76 9.31 -15.32
N LYS A 312 -5.15 10.56 -15.56
CA LYS A 312 -5.07 11.62 -14.53
C LYS A 312 -5.93 11.30 -13.31
N LEU A 313 -7.16 10.78 -13.52
CA LEU A 313 -8.06 10.37 -12.44
C LEU A 313 -7.54 9.15 -11.66
N LEU A 314 -6.90 8.20 -12.35
CA LEU A 314 -6.33 6.99 -11.75
C LEU A 314 -4.96 7.22 -11.10
N ASN A 315 -4.33 8.38 -11.30
CA ASN A 315 -3.02 8.66 -10.75
C ASN A 315 -3.11 9.11 -9.27
N PRO A 316 -2.65 8.29 -8.31
CA PRO A 316 -2.74 8.59 -6.87
C PRO A 316 -1.92 9.82 -6.45
N ILE A 317 -0.98 10.27 -7.29
CA ILE A 317 -0.09 11.40 -6.99
C ILE A 317 -0.82 12.74 -7.13
N LEU A 318 -1.84 12.83 -8.01
CA LEU A 318 -2.56 14.09 -8.27
C LEU A 318 -3.63 14.39 -7.23
N HIS A 319 -4.28 13.37 -6.64
CA HIS A 319 -5.50 13.57 -5.85
C HIS A 319 -5.52 12.88 -4.48
N GLY A 320 -4.40 12.27 -4.03
CA GLY A 320 -4.33 11.56 -2.76
C GLY A 320 -5.13 10.25 -2.74
N THR A 321 -4.67 9.29 -1.97
CA THR A 321 -5.24 7.93 -1.80
C THR A 321 -6.69 7.90 -1.30
N LEU A 322 -7.27 9.02 -0.93
CA LEU A 322 -8.57 9.14 -0.21
C LEU A 322 -9.80 9.12 -1.12
N ILE A 323 -9.66 9.50 -2.40
CA ILE A 323 -10.76 9.39 -3.37
C ILE A 323 -11.14 7.93 -3.59
N LEU A 324 -10.15 7.04 -3.54
CA LEU A 324 -10.29 5.64 -3.91
C LEU A 324 -11.06 4.82 -2.87
N ASP A 325 -10.93 5.15 -1.58
CA ASP A 325 -11.58 4.37 -0.52
C ASP A 325 -13.09 4.63 -0.44
N ASN A 326 -13.56 5.83 -0.79
CA ASN A 326 -14.98 6.17 -0.80
C ASN A 326 -15.69 5.83 -2.11
N PHE A 327 -14.94 5.64 -3.20
CA PHE A 327 -15.45 5.40 -4.56
C PHE A 327 -14.82 4.15 -5.18
N PHE A 328 -14.71 3.09 -4.40
CA PHE A 328 -14.02 1.85 -4.81
C PHE A 328 -14.62 1.23 -6.08
N GLU A 329 -15.96 1.20 -6.21
CA GLU A 329 -16.62 0.62 -7.38
C GLU A 329 -16.38 1.49 -8.60
N GLU A 330 -16.48 2.81 -8.46
CA GLU A 330 -16.25 3.76 -9.55
C GLU A 330 -14.79 3.74 -10.02
N HIS A 331 -13.86 3.58 -9.09
CA HIS A 331 -12.45 3.43 -9.43
C HIS A 331 -12.18 2.11 -10.16
N ARG A 332 -12.86 1.03 -9.78
CA ARG A 332 -12.79 -0.26 -10.48
C ARG A 332 -13.32 -0.13 -11.91
N GLU A 333 -14.43 0.56 -12.09
CA GLU A 333 -15.03 0.81 -13.42
C GLU A 333 -14.10 1.68 -14.28
N LEU A 334 -13.50 2.75 -13.73
CA LEU A 334 -12.52 3.57 -14.45
C LEU A 334 -11.32 2.74 -14.93
N ARG A 335 -10.81 1.83 -14.09
CA ARG A 335 -9.72 0.92 -14.48
C ARG A 335 -10.14 -0.04 -15.59
N LEU A 336 -11.37 -0.57 -15.54
CA LEU A 336 -11.90 -1.45 -16.58
C LEU A 336 -12.07 -0.71 -17.90
N PHE A 337 -12.61 0.52 -17.90
CA PHE A 337 -12.70 1.34 -19.10
C PHE A 337 -11.31 1.62 -19.67
N ASN A 338 -10.35 2.02 -18.83
CA ASN A 338 -8.97 2.30 -19.26
C ASN A 338 -8.31 1.07 -19.90
N SER A 339 -8.44 -0.13 -19.28
CA SER A 339 -7.91 -1.37 -19.83
C SER A 339 -8.52 -1.71 -21.17
N ARG A 340 -9.86 -1.65 -21.29
CA ARG A 340 -10.58 -1.96 -22.54
C ARG A 340 -10.30 -0.95 -23.65
N LEU A 341 -10.15 0.33 -23.32
CA LEU A 341 -9.76 1.37 -24.27
C LEU A 341 -8.33 1.15 -24.80
N ARG A 342 -7.41 0.70 -23.94
CA ARG A 342 -6.03 0.40 -24.34
C ARG A 342 -5.93 -0.89 -25.17
N GLU A 343 -6.75 -1.90 -24.88
CA GLU A 343 -6.74 -3.19 -25.58
C GLU A 343 -7.46 -3.13 -26.94
N ARG A 344 -8.63 -2.47 -26.99
CA ARG A 344 -9.53 -2.48 -28.15
C ARG A 344 -9.63 -1.13 -28.86
N GLY A 345 -9.00 -0.09 -28.31
CA GLY A 345 -8.85 1.21 -28.93
C GLY A 345 -10.15 1.87 -29.37
N GLN A 346 -10.11 2.47 -30.55
CA GLN A 346 -11.21 3.26 -31.12
C GLN A 346 -12.49 2.47 -31.32
N GLU A 347 -12.41 1.17 -31.60
CA GLU A 347 -13.60 0.31 -31.78
C GLU A 347 -14.41 0.24 -30.47
N TYR A 348 -13.74 0.01 -29.33
CA TYR A 348 -14.40 -0.05 -28.03
C TYR A 348 -15.03 1.31 -27.67
N LEU A 349 -14.32 2.41 -27.92
CA LEU A 349 -14.85 3.75 -27.65
C LEU A 349 -16.10 4.03 -28.48
N ASN A 350 -16.09 3.73 -29.77
CA ASN A 350 -17.25 3.99 -30.66
C ASN A 350 -18.51 3.22 -30.23
N LEU A 351 -18.34 2.01 -29.67
CA LEU A 351 -19.46 1.17 -29.18
C LEU A 351 -19.99 1.60 -27.81
N ASN A 352 -19.16 2.22 -26.97
CA ASN A 352 -19.49 2.46 -25.55
C ASN A 352 -19.40 3.95 -25.16
N LYS A 353 -19.28 4.86 -26.09
CA LYS A 353 -19.06 6.30 -25.81
C LYS A 353 -20.12 6.92 -24.91
N GLU A 354 -21.40 6.59 -25.12
CA GLU A 354 -22.51 7.10 -24.31
C GLU A 354 -22.47 6.57 -22.87
N GLU A 355 -22.12 5.29 -22.69
CA GLU A 355 -21.98 4.66 -21.38
C GLU A 355 -20.81 5.27 -20.60
N ILE A 356 -19.66 5.47 -21.24
CA ILE A 356 -18.47 6.07 -20.65
C ILE A 356 -18.74 7.53 -20.28
N SER A 357 -19.35 8.31 -21.19
CA SER A 357 -19.71 9.72 -20.94
C SER A 357 -20.66 9.83 -19.76
N LYS A 358 -21.73 9.04 -19.74
CA LYS A 358 -22.71 9.00 -18.65
C LYS A 358 -22.04 8.65 -17.33
N PHE A 359 -21.19 7.63 -17.32
CA PHE A 359 -20.46 7.23 -16.10
C PHE A 359 -19.61 8.40 -15.54
N MET A 360 -18.89 9.14 -16.39
CA MET A 360 -18.08 10.28 -15.96
C MET A 360 -18.92 11.39 -15.33
N LEU A 361 -20.09 11.69 -15.94
CA LEU A 361 -21.00 12.69 -15.40
C LEU A 361 -21.68 12.26 -14.09
N ASP A 362 -22.04 10.99 -13.96
CA ASP A 362 -22.64 10.47 -12.74
C ASP A 362 -21.62 10.42 -11.60
N LEU A 363 -20.34 10.11 -11.91
CA LEU A 363 -19.25 10.18 -10.94
C LEU A 363 -19.00 11.63 -10.48
N ASP A 364 -19.02 12.61 -11.39
CA ASP A 364 -18.91 14.04 -11.03
C ASP A 364 -20.01 14.47 -10.07
N LYS A 365 -21.28 14.11 -10.35
CA LYS A 365 -22.40 14.40 -9.47
C LYS A 365 -22.23 13.77 -8.08
N LYS A 366 -21.75 12.53 -8.02
CA LYS A 366 -21.55 11.80 -6.78
C LYS A 366 -20.41 12.38 -5.94
N ILE A 367 -19.38 12.94 -6.56
CA ILE A 367 -18.24 13.59 -5.89
C ILE A 367 -18.62 14.97 -5.34
N ARG A 368 -19.51 15.68 -6.03
CA ARG A 368 -19.98 17.00 -5.58
C ARG A 368 -21.01 16.93 -4.43
N GLY A 369 -21.62 15.76 -4.18
CA GLY A 369 -22.63 15.53 -3.15
C GLY A 369 -23.99 15.91 -3.66
#